data_7408384b24c12594a1acb4f26cb27821
#
_entry.id   7408384b24c12594a1acb4f26cb27821
#
_cell.length_a   1.000
_cell.length_b   1.000
_cell.length_c   1.000
_cell.angle_alpha   90.00
_cell.angle_beta   90.00
_cell.angle_gamma   90.00
#
_symmetry.space_group_name_H-M   'P 1'
#
loop_
_entity.id
_entity.type
_entity.pdbx_description
1 polymer ?
#
loop_
_entity_poly.entity_id
_entity_poly.type
_entity_poly.pdbx_seq_one_letter_code
_entity_poly.pdbx_strand_id
1 'polypeptide(L)'
;MTTTAPAADSRVLALAHYAARGVLEQVLARHGVTFQQQVALRAAVTADAPQTPDDLVTQVRDSLKSDTAGIRATLDELLAARLLVTDGPHLRPTDAGHELLAAVGAETAPVTARIWGGIPADDLAAAGRVLALVTERANAELVAPTG
;
A
#
# COMPACT_ATOMS: atom_id res chain seq x y z
N MET A 1 -37.89 -4.15 3.52
CA MET A 1 -37.03 -3.43 4.48
C MET A 1 -35.91 -2.77 3.77
N THR A 2 -35.89 -1.47 3.76
CA THR A 2 -34.75 -0.71 3.24
C THR A 2 -33.68 -0.65 4.33
N THR A 3 -32.58 -1.35 4.11
CA THR A 3 -31.42 -1.23 4.98
C THR A 3 -30.74 0.10 4.66
N THR A 4 -30.78 1.02 5.61
CA THR A 4 -30.05 2.28 5.47
C THR A 4 -28.55 1.99 5.50
N ALA A 5 -27.85 2.42 4.45
CA ALA A 5 -26.39 2.30 4.41
C ALA A 5 -25.75 3.12 5.53
N PRO A 6 -24.70 2.62 6.18
CA PRO A 6 -24.04 3.40 7.23
C PRO A 6 -23.38 4.63 6.64
N ALA A 7 -23.36 5.73 7.39
CA ALA A 7 -22.59 6.89 7.02
C ALA A 7 -21.09 6.53 7.14
N ALA A 8 -20.28 7.12 6.27
CA ALA A 8 -18.83 6.94 6.32
C ALA A 8 -18.28 7.53 7.63
N ASP A 9 -17.57 6.74 8.38
CA ASP A 9 -16.88 7.13 9.62
C ASP A 9 -15.61 6.30 9.79
N SER A 10 -14.91 6.51 10.89
CA SER A 10 -13.65 5.80 11.17
C SER A 10 -13.83 4.28 11.22
N ARG A 11 -14.96 3.82 11.75
CA ARG A 11 -15.25 2.37 11.85
C ARG A 11 -15.51 1.77 10.47
N VAL A 12 -16.33 2.42 9.66
CA VAL A 12 -16.66 1.95 8.29
C VAL A 12 -15.38 1.90 7.44
N LEU A 13 -14.56 2.93 7.53
CA LEU A 13 -13.28 2.97 6.82
C LEU A 13 -12.35 1.82 7.27
N ALA A 14 -12.24 1.61 8.58
CA ALA A 14 -11.38 0.56 9.13
C ALA A 14 -11.83 -0.83 8.66
N LEU A 15 -13.13 -1.12 8.71
CA LEU A 15 -13.68 -2.41 8.28
C LEU A 15 -13.43 -2.65 6.78
N ALA A 16 -13.61 -1.63 5.95
CA ALA A 16 -13.34 -1.72 4.51
C ALA A 16 -11.85 -1.99 4.25
N HIS A 17 -10.98 -1.27 4.95
CA HIS A 17 -9.54 -1.44 4.82
C HIS A 17 -9.09 -2.83 5.26
N TYR A 18 -9.55 -3.31 6.42
CA TYR A 18 -9.15 -4.63 6.91
C TYR A 18 -9.62 -5.75 5.98
N ALA A 19 -10.84 -5.65 5.46
CA ALA A 19 -11.37 -6.64 4.52
C ALA A 19 -10.57 -6.65 3.21
N ALA A 20 -10.33 -5.50 2.63
CA ALA A 20 -9.56 -5.38 1.40
C ALA A 20 -8.12 -5.84 1.58
N ARG A 21 -7.49 -5.46 2.69
CA ARG A 21 -6.14 -5.90 3.02
C ARG A 21 -6.08 -7.41 3.22
N GLY A 22 -7.08 -8.00 3.88
CA GLY A 22 -7.16 -9.45 4.06
C GLY A 22 -7.16 -10.21 2.74
N VAL A 23 -7.90 -9.72 1.76
CA VAL A 23 -7.91 -10.30 0.41
C VAL A 23 -6.52 -10.21 -0.22
N LEU A 24 -5.89 -9.05 -0.16
CA LEU A 24 -4.55 -8.87 -0.70
C LEU A 24 -3.53 -9.78 -0.02
N GLU A 25 -3.58 -9.89 1.31
CA GLU A 25 -2.65 -10.73 2.06
C GLU A 25 -2.78 -12.21 1.73
N GLN A 26 -3.97 -12.70 1.39
CA GLN A 26 -4.16 -14.07 0.89
C GLN A 26 -3.40 -14.30 -0.41
N VAL A 27 -3.44 -13.33 -1.32
CA VAL A 27 -2.66 -13.42 -2.58
C VAL A 27 -1.16 -13.37 -2.28
N LEU A 28 -0.74 -12.41 -1.46
CA LEU A 28 0.69 -12.23 -1.12
C LEU A 28 1.26 -13.47 -0.44
N ALA A 29 0.50 -14.13 0.43
CA ALA A 29 0.93 -15.34 1.12
C ALA A 29 1.29 -16.46 0.14
N ARG A 30 0.56 -16.58 -0.97
CA ARG A 30 0.86 -17.56 -2.02
C ARG A 30 2.22 -17.30 -2.70
N HIS A 31 2.68 -16.05 -2.66
CA HIS A 31 3.97 -15.65 -3.21
C HIS A 31 5.06 -15.51 -2.15
N GLY A 32 4.75 -15.82 -0.89
CA GLY A 32 5.72 -15.73 0.20
C GLY A 32 6.12 -14.31 0.59
N VAL A 33 5.25 -13.33 0.37
CA VAL A 33 5.52 -11.90 0.57
C VAL A 33 4.56 -11.32 1.59
N THR A 34 5.05 -10.45 2.46
CA THR A 34 4.22 -9.72 3.42
C THR A 34 3.65 -8.46 2.78
N PHE A 35 2.62 -7.89 3.41
CA PHE A 35 2.04 -6.61 2.99
C PHE A 35 3.10 -5.50 2.97
N GLN A 36 3.91 -5.39 4.02
CA GLN A 36 4.94 -4.36 4.09
C GLN A 36 6.03 -4.53 3.02
N GLN A 37 6.43 -5.78 2.75
CA GLN A 37 7.36 -6.07 1.66
C GLN A 37 6.81 -5.64 0.31
N GLN A 38 5.54 -5.92 0.05
CA GLN A 38 4.87 -5.54 -1.20
C GLN A 38 4.81 -4.02 -1.36
N VAL A 39 4.49 -3.29 -0.29
CA VAL A 39 4.45 -1.81 -0.34
C VAL A 39 5.83 -1.24 -0.62
N ALA A 40 6.87 -1.74 0.05
CA ALA A 40 8.24 -1.28 -0.15
C ALA A 40 8.75 -1.60 -1.57
N LEU A 41 8.48 -2.79 -2.06
CA LEU A 41 8.88 -3.19 -3.41
C LEU A 41 8.16 -2.35 -4.47
N ARG A 42 6.87 -2.08 -4.28
CA ARG A 42 6.12 -1.21 -5.19
C ARG A 42 6.70 0.20 -5.23
N ALA A 43 7.09 0.75 -4.08
CA ALA A 43 7.73 2.06 -4.03
C ALA A 43 9.00 2.11 -4.90
N ALA A 44 9.80 1.05 -4.86
CA ALA A 44 11.00 0.95 -5.68
C ALA A 44 10.68 0.80 -7.17
N VAL A 45 9.67 -0.01 -7.51
CA VAL A 45 9.28 -0.28 -8.90
C VAL A 45 8.64 0.94 -9.56
N THR A 46 7.84 1.70 -8.82
CA THR A 46 7.12 2.87 -9.38
C THR A 46 7.93 4.16 -9.33
N ALA A 47 9.14 4.14 -8.74
CA ALA A 47 9.99 5.33 -8.68
C ALA A 47 10.45 5.73 -10.09
N ASP A 48 10.42 7.02 -10.37
CA ASP A 48 10.86 7.57 -11.67
C ASP A 48 12.36 7.54 -11.85
N ALA A 49 13.11 7.48 -10.75
CA ALA A 49 14.56 7.49 -10.73
C ALA A 49 15.05 6.52 -9.65
N PRO A 50 16.31 6.03 -9.75
CA PRO A 50 16.89 5.19 -8.70
C PRO A 50 16.81 5.86 -7.33
N GLN A 51 16.46 5.09 -6.31
CA GLN A 51 16.24 5.58 -4.95
C GLN A 51 17.32 5.07 -4.02
N THR A 52 17.80 5.94 -3.12
CA THR A 52 18.65 5.50 -2.01
C THR A 52 17.80 4.73 -1.00
N PRO A 53 18.40 3.90 -0.13
CA PRO A 53 17.64 3.28 0.97
C PRO A 53 16.88 4.29 1.82
N ASP A 54 17.49 5.45 2.10
CA ASP A 54 16.84 6.51 2.90
C ASP A 54 15.62 7.11 2.18
N ASP A 55 15.69 7.29 0.86
CA ASP A 55 14.55 7.76 0.06
C ASP A 55 13.37 6.78 0.15
N LEU A 56 13.66 5.49 0.00
CA LEU A 56 12.64 4.45 0.08
C LEU A 56 12.03 4.36 1.49
N VAL A 57 12.86 4.45 2.52
CA VAL A 57 12.38 4.46 3.91
C VAL A 57 11.42 5.63 4.12
N THR A 58 11.77 6.82 3.64
CA THR A 58 10.93 8.01 3.77
C THR A 58 9.58 7.81 3.06
N GLN A 59 9.60 7.32 1.81
CA GLN A 59 8.37 7.10 1.05
C GLN A 59 7.46 6.08 1.72
N VAL A 60 8.01 4.94 2.17
CA VAL A 60 7.22 3.89 2.82
C VAL A 60 6.68 4.37 4.16
N ARG A 61 7.51 5.09 4.94
CA ARG A 61 7.08 5.67 6.21
C ARG A 61 5.92 6.64 6.01
N ASP A 62 6.00 7.50 5.01
CA ASP A 62 4.97 8.50 4.73
C ASP A 62 3.65 7.85 4.30
N SER A 63 3.73 6.71 3.61
CA SER A 63 2.55 5.97 3.17
C SER A 63 1.92 5.13 4.29
N LEU A 64 2.73 4.32 4.98
CA LEU A 64 2.25 3.36 5.97
C LEU A 64 2.19 3.92 7.39
N LYS A 65 2.85 5.05 7.65
CA LYS A 65 3.00 5.61 9.01
C LYS A 65 3.66 4.62 9.97
N SER A 66 4.54 3.76 9.43
CA SER A 66 5.29 2.76 10.17
C SER A 66 6.62 3.32 10.66
N ASP A 67 7.26 2.65 11.62
CA ASP A 67 8.56 3.07 12.11
C ASP A 67 9.69 2.78 11.08
N THR A 68 10.74 3.58 11.14
CA THR A 68 11.85 3.48 10.19
C THR A 68 12.65 2.19 10.35
N ALA A 69 12.80 1.70 11.58
CA ALA A 69 13.56 0.47 11.86
C ALA A 69 12.89 -0.75 11.21
N GLY A 70 11.57 -0.85 11.31
CA GLY A 70 10.80 -1.91 10.67
C GLY A 70 10.88 -1.85 9.16
N ILE A 71 10.85 -0.63 8.58
CA ILE A 71 10.97 -0.45 7.13
C ILE A 71 12.36 -0.85 6.65
N ARG A 72 13.42 -0.48 7.37
CA ARG A 72 14.80 -0.88 7.02
C ARG A 72 14.95 -2.40 7.06
N ALA A 73 14.38 -3.06 8.06
CA ALA A 73 14.36 -4.52 8.13
C ALA A 73 13.65 -5.13 6.92
N THR A 74 12.55 -4.53 6.48
CA THR A 74 11.82 -4.96 5.28
C THR A 74 12.68 -4.82 4.02
N LEU A 75 13.42 -3.73 3.86
CA LEU A 75 14.33 -3.57 2.73
C LEU A 75 15.44 -4.63 2.76
N ASP A 76 15.99 -4.94 3.93
CA ASP A 76 16.99 -6.00 4.07
C ASP A 76 16.42 -7.37 3.67
N GLU A 77 15.17 -7.65 4.04
CA GLU A 77 14.46 -8.87 3.64
C GLU A 77 14.31 -8.96 2.12
N LEU A 78 13.97 -7.85 1.47
CA LEU A 78 13.84 -7.79 0.00
C LEU A 78 15.17 -8.00 -0.70
N LEU A 79 16.25 -7.46 -0.15
CA LEU A 79 17.61 -7.69 -0.65
C LEU A 79 18.00 -9.15 -0.49
N ALA A 80 17.73 -9.76 0.66
CA ALA A 80 18.03 -11.17 0.93
C ALA A 80 17.24 -12.09 0.00
N ALA A 81 16.00 -11.73 -0.33
CA ALA A 81 15.15 -12.46 -1.26
C ALA A 81 15.47 -12.18 -2.73
N ARG A 82 16.42 -11.29 -3.01
CA ARG A 82 16.83 -10.88 -4.37
C ARG A 82 15.70 -10.25 -5.18
N LEU A 83 14.77 -9.59 -4.51
CA LEU A 83 13.72 -8.78 -5.13
C LEU A 83 14.18 -7.34 -5.35
N LEU A 84 15.14 -6.91 -4.54
CA LEU A 84 15.91 -5.66 -4.71
C LEU A 84 17.39 -6.02 -4.82
N VAL A 85 18.16 -5.15 -5.43
CA VAL A 85 19.61 -5.26 -5.53
C VAL A 85 20.23 -3.88 -5.32
N THR A 86 21.44 -3.87 -4.72
CA THR A 86 22.21 -2.64 -4.55
C THR A 86 22.84 -2.24 -5.89
N ASP A 87 22.76 -0.97 -6.22
CA ASP A 87 23.36 -0.39 -7.42
C ASP A 87 24.04 0.93 -7.01
N GLY A 88 25.33 0.85 -6.63
CA GLY A 88 26.02 1.98 -6.02
C GLY A 88 25.34 2.41 -4.72
N PRO A 89 25.01 3.71 -4.56
CA PRO A 89 24.28 4.19 -3.38
C PRO A 89 22.78 3.92 -3.43
N HIS A 90 22.27 3.31 -4.53
CA HIS A 90 20.84 3.14 -4.78
C HIS A 90 20.42 1.69 -4.60
N LEU A 91 19.11 1.50 -4.41
CA LEU A 91 18.44 0.20 -4.50
C LEU A 91 17.63 0.17 -5.79
N ARG A 92 17.68 -0.96 -6.47
CA ARG A 92 16.99 -1.16 -7.74
C ARG A 92 16.18 -2.45 -7.66
N PRO A 93 14.94 -2.48 -8.18
CA PRO A 93 14.21 -3.74 -8.29
C PRO A 93 14.91 -4.67 -9.29
N THR A 94 14.92 -5.96 -8.97
CA THR A 94 15.40 -7.00 -9.87
C THR A 94 14.29 -7.41 -10.84
N ASP A 95 14.63 -8.17 -11.88
CA ASP A 95 13.62 -8.76 -12.76
C ASP A 95 12.63 -9.60 -11.96
N ALA A 96 13.11 -10.37 -10.97
CA ALA A 96 12.26 -11.14 -10.07
C ALA A 96 11.32 -10.24 -9.26
N GLY A 97 11.78 -9.06 -8.83
CA GLY A 97 10.95 -8.09 -8.14
C GLY A 97 9.83 -7.55 -9.03
N HIS A 98 10.13 -7.21 -10.28
CA HIS A 98 9.13 -6.79 -11.26
C HIS A 98 8.12 -7.89 -11.55
N GLU A 99 8.60 -9.13 -11.76
CA GLU A 99 7.75 -10.28 -12.05
C GLU A 99 6.81 -10.60 -10.90
N LEU A 100 7.29 -10.50 -9.66
CA LEU A 100 6.48 -10.75 -8.47
C LEU A 100 5.31 -9.77 -8.40
N LEU A 101 5.56 -8.47 -8.56
CA LEU A 101 4.49 -7.46 -8.54
C LEU A 101 3.52 -7.65 -9.69
N ALA A 102 4.01 -8.01 -10.87
CA ALA A 102 3.15 -8.29 -12.02
C ALA A 102 2.24 -9.50 -11.74
N ALA A 103 2.77 -10.57 -11.16
CA ALA A 103 2.01 -11.76 -10.82
C ALA A 103 0.95 -11.46 -9.75
N VAL A 104 1.30 -10.73 -8.70
CA VAL A 104 0.35 -10.29 -7.66
C VAL A 104 -0.74 -9.42 -8.29
N GLY A 105 -0.38 -8.49 -9.15
CA GLY A 105 -1.32 -7.62 -9.85
C GLY A 105 -2.29 -8.41 -10.72
N ALA A 106 -1.80 -9.41 -11.45
CA ALA A 106 -2.64 -10.26 -12.30
C ALA A 106 -3.65 -11.08 -11.49
N GLU A 107 -3.26 -11.55 -10.30
CA GLU A 107 -4.17 -12.29 -9.41
C GLU A 107 -5.17 -11.37 -8.71
N THR A 108 -4.78 -10.16 -8.35
CA THR A 108 -5.66 -9.22 -7.64
C THR A 108 -6.62 -8.49 -8.55
N ALA A 109 -6.28 -8.27 -9.82
CA ALA A 109 -7.10 -7.48 -10.74
C ALA A 109 -8.55 -7.98 -10.87
N PRO A 110 -8.83 -9.28 -11.09
CA PRO A 110 -10.22 -9.74 -11.19
C PRO A 110 -10.96 -9.64 -9.84
N VAL A 111 -10.28 -9.80 -8.72
CA VAL A 111 -10.87 -9.63 -7.39
C VAL A 111 -11.21 -8.18 -7.14
N THR A 112 -10.30 -7.27 -7.45
CA THR A 112 -10.53 -5.82 -7.34
C THR A 112 -11.72 -5.40 -8.21
N ALA A 113 -11.81 -5.93 -9.43
CA ALA A 113 -12.93 -5.66 -10.32
C ALA A 113 -14.28 -6.12 -9.72
N ARG A 114 -14.31 -7.25 -9.02
CA ARG A 114 -15.52 -7.73 -8.34
C ARG A 114 -15.87 -6.87 -7.12
N ILE A 115 -14.87 -6.39 -6.40
CA ILE A 115 -15.08 -5.56 -5.20
C ILE A 115 -15.62 -4.18 -5.58
N TRP A 116 -15.06 -3.56 -6.60
CA TRP A 116 -15.39 -2.18 -6.99
C TRP A 116 -16.39 -2.09 -8.12
N GLY A 117 -16.59 -3.17 -8.88
CA GLY A 117 -17.49 -3.18 -10.01
C GLY A 117 -18.95 -3.00 -9.62
N GLY A 118 -19.72 -2.31 -10.47
CA GLY A 118 -21.13 -2.07 -10.22
C GLY A 118 -21.45 -0.95 -9.25
N ILE A 119 -20.43 -0.35 -8.61
CA ILE A 119 -20.63 0.82 -7.77
C ILE A 119 -20.78 2.04 -8.68
N PRO A 120 -21.85 2.86 -8.54
CA PRO A 120 -22.04 4.03 -9.38
C PRO A 120 -20.85 4.99 -9.35
N ALA A 121 -20.51 5.54 -10.50
CA ALA A 121 -19.35 6.44 -10.63
C ALA A 121 -19.46 7.68 -9.74
N ASP A 122 -20.66 8.22 -9.57
CA ASP A 122 -20.89 9.39 -8.71
C ASP A 122 -20.61 9.06 -7.24
N ASP A 123 -20.97 7.86 -6.80
CA ASP A 123 -20.70 7.41 -5.43
C ASP A 123 -19.20 7.21 -5.22
N LEU A 124 -18.51 6.63 -6.18
CA LEU A 124 -17.06 6.48 -6.12
C LEU A 124 -16.36 7.83 -6.07
N ALA A 125 -16.82 8.80 -6.87
CA ALA A 125 -16.26 10.16 -6.87
C ALA A 125 -16.47 10.85 -5.52
N ALA A 126 -17.66 10.72 -4.94
CA ALA A 126 -17.97 11.28 -3.62
C ALA A 126 -17.13 10.63 -2.52
N ALA A 127 -17.02 9.31 -2.55
CA ALA A 127 -16.19 8.56 -1.60
C ALA A 127 -14.71 8.97 -1.72
N GLY A 128 -14.21 9.14 -2.94
CA GLY A 128 -12.83 9.58 -3.18
C GLY A 128 -12.56 10.95 -2.59
N ARG A 129 -13.48 11.89 -2.76
CA ARG A 129 -13.36 13.24 -2.17
C ARG A 129 -13.32 13.19 -0.63
N VAL A 130 -14.20 12.37 -0.03
CA VAL A 130 -14.25 12.22 1.42
C VAL A 130 -12.97 11.58 1.94
N LEU A 131 -12.51 10.49 1.31
CA LEU A 131 -11.29 9.80 1.73
C LEU A 131 -10.05 10.68 1.60
N ALA A 132 -9.96 11.47 0.53
CA ALA A 132 -8.86 12.43 0.35
C ALA A 132 -8.84 13.48 1.48
N LEU A 133 -10.02 13.99 1.85
CA LEU A 133 -10.14 14.97 2.94
C LEU A 133 -9.79 14.35 4.29
N VAL A 134 -10.22 13.11 4.54
CA VAL A 134 -9.88 12.38 5.77
C VAL A 134 -8.36 12.17 5.85
N THR A 135 -7.74 11.80 4.75
CA THR A 135 -6.28 11.62 4.68
C THR A 135 -5.54 12.92 5.00
N GLU A 136 -5.96 14.02 4.38
CA GLU A 136 -5.37 15.35 4.62
C GLU A 136 -5.47 15.75 6.09
N ARG A 137 -6.66 15.62 6.68
CA ARG A 137 -6.90 15.98 8.08
C ARG A 137 -6.14 15.10 9.05
N ALA A 138 -6.09 13.79 8.80
CA ALA A 138 -5.34 12.85 9.63
C ALA A 138 -3.83 13.15 9.56
N ASN A 139 -3.31 13.45 8.38
CA ASN A 139 -1.90 13.83 8.23
C ASN A 139 -1.58 15.10 9.00
N ALA A 140 -2.50 16.08 9.01
CA ALA A 140 -2.34 17.31 9.77
C ALA A 140 -2.25 17.03 11.28
N GLU A 141 -3.09 16.11 11.78
CA GLU A 141 -3.05 15.71 13.21
C GLU A 141 -1.73 15.03 13.57
N LEU A 142 -1.15 14.26 12.65
CA LEU A 142 0.12 13.56 12.88
C LEU A 142 1.31 14.53 13.03
N VAL A 143 1.25 15.70 12.41
CA VAL A 143 2.32 16.70 12.48
C VAL A 143 2.02 17.80 13.50
N ALA A 144 0.78 17.88 14.02
CA ALA A 144 0.40 18.87 15.01
C ALA A 144 1.13 18.57 16.33
N PRO A 145 1.69 19.59 17.03
CA PRO A 145 2.26 19.35 18.34
C PRO A 145 1.14 18.91 19.30
N THR A 146 1.38 17.77 19.97
CA THR A 146 0.49 17.33 21.03
C THR A 146 0.57 18.33 22.18
N GLY A 147 -0.45 19.11 22.30
CA GLY A 147 -0.58 20.07 23.40
C GLY A 147 -0.95 19.38 24.70
#